data_9b149a53970b3b1d3cf963e7ed239dcf
#
_entry.id   9b149a53970b3b1d3cf963e7ed239dcf
#
_cell.length_a   1.000
_cell.length_b   1.000
_cell.length_c   1.000
_cell.angle_alpha   90.00
_cell.angle_beta   90.00
_cell.angle_gamma   90.00
#
_symmetry.space_group_name_H-M   'P 1'
#
loop_
_entity.id
_entity.type
_entity.pdbx_description
1 polymer ?
#
loop_
_entity_poly.entity_id
_entity_poly.type
_entity_poly.pdbx_seq_one_letter_code
_entity_poly.pdbx_strand_id
1 'polypeptide(L)'
;MRVFPIKEVADIGKKYNIPLIVDNTAAPVICKPLDHGAAVVVYSLTKYIAGHGTVVGGALVDGGNFDWTADPKRQPLFNEPDASYGGVVWGKAVPELTGANVSFAVRARVTLLRDLGSALSPDNAFGVIQGLETVALRMKQHCENASKVVNYLKNHKAVSYTHLTLPTKRIV
;
A
#
# COMPACT_ATOMS: atom_id res chain seq x y z
N MET A 1 0.61 19.76 -1.01
CA MET A 1 0.30 18.32 -1.10
C MET A 1 -1.21 18.17 -1.11
N ARG A 2 -1.79 17.46 -2.08
CA ARG A 2 -3.22 17.13 -2.08
C ARG A 2 -3.42 15.76 -1.46
N VAL A 3 -4.50 15.60 -0.70
CA VAL A 3 -4.94 14.29 -0.26
C VAL A 3 -5.55 13.58 -1.48
N PHE A 4 -5.08 12.36 -1.76
CA PHE A 4 -5.59 11.57 -2.87
C PHE A 4 -7.02 11.09 -2.57
N PRO A 5 -7.98 11.29 -3.47
CA PRO A 5 -9.38 10.91 -3.26
C PRO A 5 -9.56 9.39 -3.49
N ILE A 6 -9.16 8.59 -2.49
CA ILE A 6 -9.09 7.12 -2.61
C ILE A 6 -10.43 6.52 -2.99
N LYS A 7 -11.52 6.94 -2.31
CA LYS A 7 -12.85 6.38 -2.52
C LYS A 7 -13.34 6.64 -3.96
N GLU A 8 -13.24 7.87 -4.42
CA GLU A 8 -13.72 8.27 -5.74
C GLU A 8 -12.95 7.52 -6.85
N VAL A 9 -11.64 7.36 -6.69
CA VAL A 9 -10.83 6.62 -7.66
C VAL A 9 -11.10 5.12 -7.58
N ALA A 10 -11.31 4.57 -6.39
CA ALA A 10 -11.71 3.17 -6.21
C ALA A 10 -13.06 2.88 -6.87
N ASP A 11 -14.04 3.79 -6.71
CA ASP A 11 -15.36 3.65 -7.34
C ASP A 11 -15.27 3.66 -8.88
N ILE A 12 -14.40 4.51 -9.45
CA ILE A 12 -14.10 4.50 -10.90
C ILE A 12 -13.44 3.17 -11.29
N GLY A 13 -12.42 2.74 -10.55
CA GLY A 13 -11.73 1.48 -10.80
C GLY A 13 -12.70 0.30 -10.80
N LYS A 14 -13.58 0.22 -9.81
CA LYS A 14 -14.61 -0.81 -9.70
C LYS A 14 -15.53 -0.85 -10.92
N LYS A 15 -15.95 0.32 -11.41
CA LYS A 15 -16.80 0.42 -12.61
C LYS A 15 -16.16 -0.20 -13.85
N TYR A 16 -14.84 -0.17 -13.94
CA TYR A 16 -14.09 -0.68 -15.11
C TYR A 16 -13.32 -1.97 -14.82
N ASN A 17 -13.58 -2.64 -13.69
CA ASN A 17 -12.84 -3.82 -13.23
C ASN A 17 -11.32 -3.59 -13.16
N ILE A 18 -10.93 -2.43 -12.65
CA ILE A 18 -9.53 -2.05 -12.44
C ILE A 18 -9.28 -1.96 -10.93
N PRO A 19 -8.34 -2.75 -10.37
CA PRO A 19 -8.02 -2.65 -8.94
C PRO A 19 -7.29 -1.34 -8.65
N LEU A 20 -7.64 -0.69 -7.55
CA LEU A 20 -6.85 0.40 -7.02
C LEU A 20 -5.80 -0.15 -6.05
N ILE A 21 -4.54 0.09 -6.36
CA ILE A 21 -3.40 -0.23 -5.49
C ILE A 21 -2.87 1.09 -4.93
N VAL A 22 -2.77 1.19 -3.62
CA VAL A 22 -2.34 2.41 -2.93
C VAL A 22 -1.03 2.18 -2.20
N ASP A 23 -0.01 2.98 -2.50
CA ASP A 23 1.18 3.09 -1.65
C ASP A 23 0.84 4.02 -0.47
N ASN A 24 0.71 3.43 0.72
CA ASN A 24 0.39 4.13 1.96
C ASN A 24 1.60 4.29 2.88
N THR A 25 2.80 4.24 2.33
CA THR A 25 4.06 4.36 3.08
C THR A 25 4.12 5.63 3.93
N ALA A 26 3.58 6.75 3.42
CA ALA A 26 3.64 8.04 4.11
C ALA A 26 2.61 8.21 5.24
N ALA A 27 1.57 7.38 5.28
CA ALA A 27 0.44 7.55 6.21
C ALA A 27 0.00 6.24 6.90
N PRO A 28 0.94 5.38 7.37
CA PRO A 28 0.54 4.18 8.10
C PRO A 28 -0.24 4.60 9.36
N VAL A 29 -1.26 3.82 9.73
CA VAL A 29 -2.17 4.10 10.86
C VAL A 29 -3.12 5.29 10.62
N ILE A 30 -2.62 6.38 10.00
CA ILE A 30 -3.38 7.62 9.76
C ILE A 30 -4.46 7.42 8.69
N CYS A 31 -4.11 6.72 7.62
CA CYS A 31 -5.02 6.39 6.53
C CYS A 31 -5.15 4.88 6.41
N LYS A 32 -6.37 4.41 6.16
CA LYS A 32 -6.71 3.00 5.92
C LYS A 32 -7.30 2.84 4.53
N PRO A 33 -6.48 2.75 3.47
CA PRO A 33 -6.99 2.75 2.10
C PRO A 33 -7.96 1.62 1.78
N LEU A 34 -7.85 0.47 2.44
CA LEU A 34 -8.77 -0.66 2.26
C LEU A 34 -10.19 -0.31 2.66
N ASP A 35 -10.38 0.49 3.73
CA ASP A 35 -11.70 0.95 4.19
C ASP A 35 -12.36 1.91 3.18
N HIS A 36 -11.55 2.44 2.24
CA HIS A 36 -11.98 3.35 1.19
C HIS A 36 -12.03 2.69 -0.21
N GLY A 37 -11.93 1.36 -0.28
CA GLY A 37 -12.12 0.60 -1.51
C GLY A 37 -10.85 0.29 -2.29
N ALA A 38 -9.66 0.58 -1.78
CA ALA A 38 -8.43 0.05 -2.36
C ALA A 38 -8.45 -1.48 -2.34
N ALA A 39 -7.96 -2.10 -3.41
CA ALA A 39 -7.85 -3.56 -3.49
C ALA A 39 -6.60 -4.06 -2.79
N VAL A 40 -5.50 -3.33 -2.92
CA VAL A 40 -4.20 -3.68 -2.34
C VAL A 40 -3.55 -2.42 -1.76
N VAL A 41 -2.88 -2.58 -0.64
CA VAL A 41 -2.04 -1.53 -0.04
C VAL A 41 -0.59 -1.99 -0.02
N VAL A 42 0.30 -1.08 -0.42
CA VAL A 42 1.74 -1.28 -0.41
C VAL A 42 2.36 -0.42 0.68
N TYR A 43 3.32 -0.96 1.38
CA TYR A 43 4.13 -0.22 2.36
C TYR A 43 5.62 -0.45 2.13
N SER A 44 6.40 0.61 2.07
CA SER A 44 7.81 0.52 2.37
C SER A 44 7.98 0.41 3.89
N LEU A 45 8.28 -0.79 4.37
CA LEU A 45 8.55 -1.03 5.79
C LEU A 45 9.80 -0.29 6.27
N THR A 46 10.70 0.03 5.34
CA THR A 46 11.92 0.82 5.54
C THR A 46 11.66 2.18 6.17
N LYS A 47 10.47 2.76 5.96
CA LYS A 47 10.13 4.14 6.35
C LYS A 47 9.49 4.17 7.75
N TYR A 48 8.31 4.74 7.88
CA TYR A 48 7.66 4.97 9.17
C TYR A 48 7.37 3.70 9.97
N ILE A 49 7.14 2.55 9.31
CA ILE A 49 6.77 1.33 10.02
C ILE A 49 7.96 0.84 10.86
N ALA A 50 9.13 0.61 10.27
CA ALA A 50 10.33 0.29 11.05
C ALA A 50 10.83 1.51 11.84
N GLY A 51 10.87 2.68 11.20
CA GLY A 51 11.04 3.99 11.85
C GLY A 51 12.44 4.35 12.30
N HIS A 52 13.45 3.50 12.10
CA HIS A 52 14.80 3.67 12.64
C HIS A 52 15.89 3.77 11.57
N GLY A 53 15.55 3.59 10.30
CA GLY A 53 16.52 3.61 9.19
C GLY A 53 17.51 2.44 9.20
N THR A 54 17.25 1.39 9.95
CA THR A 54 18.15 0.25 10.16
C THR A 54 17.76 -0.98 9.35
N VAL A 55 16.57 -0.99 8.74
CA VAL A 55 16.05 -2.13 7.98
C VAL A 55 15.54 -1.71 6.62
N VAL A 56 15.60 -2.61 5.67
CA VAL A 56 14.98 -2.45 4.34
C VAL A 56 13.96 -3.56 4.16
N GLY A 57 12.75 -3.18 3.76
CA GLY A 57 11.69 -4.15 3.54
C GLY A 57 10.43 -3.53 2.92
N GLY A 58 9.53 -4.39 2.48
CA GLY A 58 8.23 -4.03 1.94
C GLY A 58 7.13 -4.97 2.41
N ALA A 59 5.89 -4.52 2.36
CA ALA A 59 4.73 -5.34 2.59
C ALA A 59 3.63 -5.04 1.58
N LEU A 60 2.91 -6.09 1.21
CA LEU A 60 1.68 -6.03 0.44
C LEU A 60 0.53 -6.51 1.31
N VAL A 61 -0.56 -5.76 1.34
CA VAL A 61 -1.79 -6.10 2.06
C VAL A 61 -2.92 -6.20 1.05
N ASP A 62 -3.41 -7.40 0.81
CA ASP A 62 -4.56 -7.66 -0.06
C ASP A 62 -5.85 -7.52 0.75
N GLY A 63 -6.77 -6.69 0.27
CA GLY A 63 -8.04 -6.44 0.94
C GLY A 63 -9.07 -7.56 0.76
N GLY A 64 -8.83 -8.50 -0.15
CA GLY A 64 -9.79 -9.56 -0.48
C GLY A 64 -11.10 -9.05 -1.10
N ASN A 65 -11.16 -7.80 -1.51
CA ASN A 65 -12.36 -7.09 -1.95
C ASN A 65 -12.44 -6.87 -3.48
N PHE A 66 -11.45 -7.35 -4.23
CA PHE A 66 -11.41 -7.24 -5.68
C PHE A 66 -11.52 -8.62 -6.35
N ASP A 67 -12.40 -8.73 -7.34
CA ASP A 67 -12.53 -9.96 -8.14
C ASP A 67 -11.47 -9.99 -9.24
N TRP A 68 -10.41 -10.76 -9.02
CA TRP A 68 -9.31 -10.94 -9.98
C TRP A 68 -9.70 -11.71 -11.23
N THR A 69 -10.94 -12.25 -11.29
CA THR A 69 -11.47 -12.95 -12.47
C THR A 69 -12.41 -12.10 -13.33
N ALA A 70 -12.76 -10.90 -12.87
CA ALA A 70 -13.76 -10.05 -13.51
C ALA A 70 -13.39 -9.60 -14.93
N ASP A 71 -12.09 -9.47 -15.25
CA ASP A 71 -11.60 -9.14 -16.59
C ASP A 71 -10.37 -9.99 -16.93
N PRO A 72 -10.56 -11.20 -17.48
CA PRO A 72 -9.45 -12.10 -17.79
C PRO A 72 -8.42 -11.55 -18.76
N LYS A 73 -8.84 -10.67 -19.67
CA LYS A 73 -7.90 -10.04 -20.62
C LYS A 73 -7.00 -9.03 -19.96
N ARG A 74 -7.48 -8.35 -18.94
CA ARG A 74 -6.74 -7.34 -18.20
C ARG A 74 -5.90 -7.95 -17.08
N GLN A 75 -6.39 -9.06 -16.50
CA GLN A 75 -5.70 -9.79 -15.42
C GLN A 75 -5.32 -11.22 -15.89
N PRO A 76 -4.52 -11.40 -16.97
CA PRO A 76 -4.17 -12.74 -17.48
C PRO A 76 -3.45 -13.58 -16.44
N LEU A 77 -2.62 -12.95 -15.59
CA LEU A 77 -1.84 -13.63 -14.55
C LEU A 77 -2.70 -14.34 -13.49
N PHE A 78 -3.98 -14.01 -13.38
CA PHE A 78 -4.92 -14.66 -12.45
C PHE A 78 -5.90 -15.60 -13.15
N ASN A 79 -5.97 -15.52 -14.48
CA ASN A 79 -6.99 -16.21 -15.26
C ASN A 79 -6.45 -17.27 -16.24
N GLU A 80 -5.16 -17.19 -16.56
CA GLU A 80 -4.51 -18.20 -17.39
C GLU A 80 -3.87 -19.28 -16.53
N PRO A 81 -3.80 -20.54 -17.03
CA PRO A 81 -3.08 -21.59 -16.34
C PRO A 81 -1.59 -21.28 -16.17
N ASP A 82 -1.10 -21.38 -14.94
CA ASP A 82 0.31 -21.16 -14.62
C ASP A 82 1.10 -22.46 -14.80
N ALA A 83 1.89 -22.53 -15.86
CA ALA A 83 2.67 -23.72 -16.20
C ALA A 83 3.72 -24.07 -15.11
N SER A 84 4.22 -23.07 -14.37
CA SER A 84 5.18 -23.27 -13.27
C SER A 84 4.55 -23.95 -12.05
N TYR A 85 3.21 -23.94 -11.99
CA TYR A 85 2.44 -24.49 -10.88
C TYR A 85 1.38 -25.52 -11.34
N GLY A 86 1.74 -26.35 -12.31
CA GLY A 86 0.89 -27.45 -12.75
C GLY A 86 -0.43 -27.00 -13.40
N GLY A 87 -0.47 -25.81 -13.98
CA GLY A 87 -1.66 -25.28 -14.64
C GLY A 87 -2.66 -24.58 -13.70
N VAL A 88 -2.27 -24.22 -12.49
CA VAL A 88 -3.13 -23.50 -11.53
C VAL A 88 -3.62 -22.20 -12.13
N VAL A 89 -4.91 -21.91 -12.02
CA VAL A 89 -5.55 -20.63 -12.29
C VAL A 89 -5.73 -19.90 -10.96
N TRP A 90 -4.85 -18.99 -10.65
CA TRP A 90 -4.74 -18.34 -9.33
C TRP A 90 -6.02 -17.64 -8.86
N GLY A 91 -6.73 -16.99 -9.77
CA GLY A 91 -7.98 -16.28 -9.46
C GLY A 91 -9.13 -17.19 -9.03
N LYS A 92 -9.05 -18.50 -9.35
CA LYS A 92 -10.02 -19.51 -8.95
C LYS A 92 -9.54 -20.33 -7.77
N ALA A 93 -8.34 -20.88 -7.88
CA ALA A 93 -7.81 -21.83 -6.89
C ALA A 93 -7.64 -21.21 -5.50
N VAL A 94 -7.24 -19.93 -5.42
CA VAL A 94 -7.03 -19.30 -4.10
C VAL A 94 -8.33 -19.08 -3.35
N PRO A 95 -9.40 -18.50 -3.92
CA PRO A 95 -10.70 -18.41 -3.23
C PRO A 95 -11.29 -19.76 -2.86
N GLU A 96 -11.15 -20.78 -3.71
CA GLU A 96 -11.61 -22.16 -3.42
C GLU A 96 -10.91 -22.77 -2.21
N LEU A 97 -9.58 -22.55 -2.09
CA LEU A 97 -8.78 -23.12 -1.00
C LEU A 97 -8.89 -22.35 0.32
N THR A 98 -8.98 -21.04 0.24
CA THR A 98 -8.86 -20.16 1.42
C THR A 98 -10.19 -19.62 1.92
N GLY A 99 -11.23 -19.68 1.10
CA GLY A 99 -12.51 -19.01 1.35
C GLY A 99 -12.43 -17.47 1.23
N ALA A 100 -11.30 -16.93 0.75
CA ALA A 100 -11.05 -15.49 0.65
C ALA A 100 -10.43 -15.13 -0.70
N ASN A 101 -10.81 -13.96 -1.25
CA ASN A 101 -10.32 -13.49 -2.55
C ASN A 101 -8.98 -12.76 -2.43
N VAL A 102 -7.96 -13.46 -1.92
CA VAL A 102 -6.61 -12.94 -1.67
C VAL A 102 -5.59 -13.43 -2.72
N SER A 103 -6.05 -13.64 -3.93
CA SER A 103 -5.23 -14.19 -5.02
C SER A 103 -4.00 -13.36 -5.33
N PHE A 104 -4.07 -12.03 -5.19
CA PHE A 104 -2.93 -11.15 -5.44
C PHE A 104 -1.80 -11.42 -4.44
N ALA A 105 -2.10 -11.42 -3.14
CA ALA A 105 -1.10 -11.65 -2.10
C ALA A 105 -0.50 -13.06 -2.19
N VAL A 106 -1.34 -14.08 -2.42
CA VAL A 106 -0.86 -15.47 -2.55
C VAL A 106 0.05 -15.62 -3.75
N ARG A 107 -0.36 -15.12 -4.92
CA ARG A 107 0.47 -15.20 -6.12
C ARG A 107 1.76 -14.41 -5.98
N ALA A 108 1.72 -13.19 -5.43
CA ALA A 108 2.93 -12.42 -5.16
C ALA A 108 3.88 -13.15 -4.20
N ARG A 109 3.35 -13.79 -3.17
CA ARG A 109 4.13 -14.60 -2.22
C ARG A 109 4.81 -15.80 -2.90
N VAL A 110 4.12 -16.46 -3.81
CA VAL A 110 4.64 -17.65 -4.48
C VAL A 110 5.63 -17.28 -5.57
N THR A 111 5.23 -16.43 -6.52
CA THR A 111 6.03 -16.15 -7.72
C THR A 111 7.14 -15.12 -7.49
N LEU A 112 6.96 -14.14 -6.61
CA LEU A 112 7.95 -13.09 -6.38
C LEU A 112 8.80 -13.38 -5.13
N LEU A 113 8.18 -13.68 -4.00
CA LEU A 113 8.91 -13.90 -2.76
C LEU A 113 9.63 -15.26 -2.79
N ARG A 114 8.91 -16.34 -3.10
CA ARG A 114 9.45 -17.71 -3.08
C ARG A 114 10.37 -17.97 -4.25
N ASP A 115 9.89 -17.78 -5.48
CA ASP A 115 10.64 -18.21 -6.67
C ASP A 115 11.78 -17.28 -7.02
N LEU A 116 11.60 -15.96 -6.90
CA LEU A 116 12.65 -14.96 -7.11
C LEU A 116 13.51 -14.68 -5.86
N GLY A 117 13.09 -15.18 -4.70
CA GLY A 117 13.86 -15.03 -3.47
C GLY A 117 13.80 -13.64 -2.83
N SER A 118 12.82 -12.79 -3.18
CA SER A 118 12.65 -11.45 -2.59
C SER A 118 12.10 -11.52 -1.15
N ALA A 119 12.64 -12.42 -0.33
CA ALA A 119 12.21 -12.63 1.05
C ALA A 119 12.94 -11.68 2.00
N LEU A 120 12.19 -11.18 2.97
CA LEU A 120 12.75 -10.36 4.06
C LEU A 120 13.63 -11.24 4.96
N SER A 121 14.84 -10.76 5.31
CA SER A 121 15.69 -11.48 6.27
C SER A 121 15.04 -11.52 7.66
N PRO A 122 15.31 -12.56 8.47
CA PRO A 122 14.80 -12.64 9.84
C PRO A 122 15.17 -11.43 10.71
N ASP A 123 16.39 -10.91 10.57
CA ASP A 123 16.86 -9.74 11.33
C ASP A 123 16.08 -8.48 10.94
N ASN A 124 15.85 -8.27 9.64
CA ASN A 124 15.03 -7.17 9.19
C ASN A 124 13.56 -7.33 9.64
N ALA A 125 13.03 -8.54 9.60
CA ALA A 125 11.68 -8.81 10.10
C ALA A 125 11.55 -8.50 11.59
N PHE A 126 12.54 -8.87 12.40
CA PHE A 126 12.58 -8.53 13.83
C PHE A 126 12.61 -7.01 14.03
N GLY A 127 13.47 -6.28 13.33
CA GLY A 127 13.51 -4.82 13.41
C GLY A 127 12.20 -4.14 12.98
N VAL A 128 11.50 -4.68 11.98
CA VAL A 128 10.16 -4.21 11.59
C VAL A 128 9.15 -4.44 12.70
N ILE A 129 9.13 -5.63 13.32
CA ILE A 129 8.21 -5.96 14.42
C ILE A 129 8.41 -4.99 15.59
N GLN A 130 9.66 -4.72 15.99
CA GLN A 130 9.97 -3.73 17.02
C GLN A 130 9.46 -2.32 16.65
N GLY A 131 9.64 -1.90 15.39
CA GLY A 131 9.12 -0.62 14.90
C GLY A 131 7.58 -0.54 14.94
N LEU A 132 6.90 -1.65 14.65
CA LEU A 132 5.44 -1.74 14.68
C LEU A 132 4.86 -1.47 16.08
N GLU A 133 5.52 -1.87 17.15
CA GLU A 133 5.07 -1.66 18.53
C GLU A 133 4.83 -0.17 18.85
N THR A 134 5.60 0.72 18.24
CA THR A 134 5.55 2.16 18.52
C THR A 134 5.00 3.00 17.34
N VAL A 135 4.68 2.40 16.21
CA VAL A 135 4.31 3.16 15.00
C VAL A 135 3.13 4.10 15.22
N ALA A 136 2.11 3.67 15.95
CA ALA A 136 0.94 4.50 16.23
C ALA A 136 1.28 5.75 17.05
N LEU A 137 2.12 5.58 18.09
CA LEU A 137 2.60 6.69 18.93
C LEU A 137 3.47 7.67 18.11
N ARG A 138 4.37 7.12 17.31
CA ARG A 138 5.26 7.94 16.46
C ARG A 138 4.49 8.71 15.41
N MET A 139 3.54 8.09 14.73
CA MET A 139 2.71 8.76 13.72
C MET A 139 1.88 9.89 14.32
N LYS A 140 1.28 9.69 15.50
CA LYS A 140 0.60 10.74 16.23
C LYS A 140 1.53 11.93 16.50
N GLN A 141 2.72 11.67 17.03
CA GLN A 141 3.69 12.71 17.36
C GLN A 141 4.21 13.43 16.12
N HIS A 142 4.43 12.71 15.01
CA HIS A 142 4.79 13.33 13.73
C HIS A 142 3.73 14.31 13.23
N CYS A 143 2.45 13.95 13.29
CA CYS A 143 1.35 14.83 12.89
C CYS A 143 1.26 16.08 13.77
N GLU A 144 1.39 15.92 15.09
CA GLU A 144 1.40 17.04 16.03
C GLU A 144 2.57 18.00 15.77
N ASN A 145 3.77 17.45 15.59
CA ASN A 145 4.96 18.24 15.30
C ASN A 145 4.84 18.97 13.95
N ALA A 146 4.37 18.27 12.91
CA ALA A 146 4.14 18.89 11.61
C ALA A 146 3.16 20.06 11.69
N SER A 147 2.08 19.90 12.46
CA SER A 147 1.10 20.99 12.68
C SER A 147 1.72 22.20 13.39
N LYS A 148 2.56 21.97 14.40
CA LYS A 148 3.29 23.05 15.11
C LYS A 148 4.24 23.79 14.17
N VAL A 149 5.02 23.06 13.37
CA VAL A 149 5.95 23.63 12.38
C VAL A 149 5.20 24.46 11.33
N VAL A 150 4.11 23.91 10.81
CA VAL A 150 3.26 24.63 9.83
C VAL A 150 2.73 25.94 10.41
N ASN A 151 2.22 25.92 11.65
CA ASN A 151 1.69 27.11 12.29
C ASN A 151 2.79 28.16 12.55
N TYR A 152 3.98 27.73 12.94
CA TYR A 152 5.13 28.61 13.07
C TYR A 152 5.51 29.25 11.73
N LEU A 153 5.65 28.44 10.68
CA LEU A 153 6.08 28.92 9.36
C LEU A 153 5.06 29.84 8.69
N LYS A 154 3.77 29.64 8.89
CA LYS A 154 2.72 30.53 8.36
C LYS A 154 2.89 31.99 8.81
N ASN A 155 3.44 32.22 9.98
CA ASN A 155 3.60 33.53 10.58
C ASN A 155 5.06 34.02 10.54
N HIS A 156 5.98 33.27 9.95
CA HIS A 156 7.40 33.60 9.93
C HIS A 156 7.71 34.67 8.87
N LYS A 157 8.39 35.73 9.26
CA LYS A 157 8.68 36.92 8.40
C LYS A 157 9.41 36.60 7.09
N ALA A 158 10.23 35.55 7.07
CA ALA A 158 10.96 35.10 5.89
C ALA A 158 10.13 34.19 4.95
N VAL A 159 8.90 33.82 5.33
CA VAL A 159 8.01 33.00 4.51
C VAL A 159 7.07 33.91 3.74
N SER A 160 7.40 34.16 2.48
CA SER A 160 6.57 34.97 1.57
C SER A 160 5.38 34.18 0.97
N TYR A 161 5.37 32.84 1.12
CA TYR A 161 4.37 31.97 0.55
C TYR A 161 4.11 30.75 1.44
N THR A 162 2.90 30.66 1.96
CA THR A 162 2.52 29.62 2.93
C THR A 162 1.81 28.42 2.32
N HIS A 163 2.03 28.16 1.04
CA HIS A 163 1.37 27.03 0.38
C HIS A 163 2.16 25.75 0.64
N LEU A 164 1.65 24.91 1.49
CA LEU A 164 2.21 23.58 1.78
C LEU A 164 1.94 22.59 0.65
N THR A 165 1.31 23.01 -0.41
CA THR A 165 1.09 22.22 -1.62
C THR A 165 1.98 22.77 -2.73
N LEU A 166 2.65 21.87 -3.44
CA LEU A 166 3.15 22.20 -4.76
C LEU A 166 2.02 22.90 -5.53
N PRO A 167 2.31 23.97 -6.30
CA PRO A 167 1.28 24.66 -7.06
C PRO A 167 0.71 23.73 -8.11
N THR A 168 -0.31 23.00 -7.71
CA THR A 168 -1.00 22.01 -8.56
C THR A 168 -1.83 22.65 -9.67
N LYS A 169 -1.94 23.98 -9.69
CA LYS A 169 -2.51 24.73 -10.82
C LYS A 169 -1.65 24.69 -12.10
N ARG A 170 -0.45 24.12 -12.05
CA ARG A 170 0.44 23.99 -13.22
C ARG A 170 0.65 22.55 -13.67
N ILE A 171 -0.07 21.58 -13.10
CA ILE A 171 -0.05 20.18 -13.50
C ILE A 171 -1.49 19.81 -13.88
N VAL A 172 -2.02 20.50 -14.85
CA VAL A 172 -3.16 20.10 -15.67
C VAL A 172 -2.77 20.37 -17.11
#